data_24da737c0627b1177bb7ddba59874282
#
_entry.id   24da737c0627b1177bb7ddba59874282
#
_cell.length_a   1.000
_cell.length_b   1.000
_cell.length_c   1.000
_cell.angle_alpha   90.00
_cell.angle_beta   90.00
_cell.angle_gamma   90.00
#
_symmetry.space_group_name_H-M   'P 1'
#
loop_
_entity.id
_entity.type
_entity.pdbx_description
1 polymer ?
#
loop_
_entity_poly.entity_id
_entity_poly.type
_entity_poly.pdbx_seq_one_letter_code
_entity_poly.pdbx_strand_id
1 'polypeptide(L)'
;MMVFRHGLILRNVALLGALCLPMVAGLGSADEPAKEDQPAKEQPREKKPITVPAGTSMMVKTGSEVSSKDKPGRKFSATLEANLLAGDEVVAKAGTQVYGQVVKSGTVGRGIVVQHSDLVLGLTDINIEGTMYPIQTSSYSENSTGVILQRRSVVIPTGSLLEFKLTQPLTVKK
;
A
#
# COMPACT_ATOMS: atom_id res chain seq x y z
N MET A 1 -13.59 4.88 -39.17
CA MET A 1 -14.51 5.90 -39.70
C MET A 1 -15.09 6.67 -38.53
N MET A 2 -14.82 7.98 -38.51
CA MET A 2 -15.47 9.03 -37.71
C MET A 2 -15.20 9.05 -36.18
N VAL A 3 -14.92 10.20 -35.52
CA VAL A 3 -14.56 11.58 -35.91
C VAL A 3 -14.02 12.26 -34.64
N PHE A 4 -12.97 13.03 -34.82
CA PHE A 4 -12.38 14.03 -33.92
C PHE A 4 -13.41 15.03 -33.38
N ARG A 5 -13.26 15.49 -32.14
CA ARG A 5 -13.69 16.83 -31.75
C ARG A 5 -12.70 17.50 -30.81
N HIS A 6 -11.97 18.42 -31.41
CA HIS A 6 -11.22 19.49 -30.78
C HIS A 6 -12.16 20.47 -30.09
N GLY A 7 -11.80 20.97 -28.95
CA GLY A 7 -12.41 22.09 -28.26
C GLY A 7 -11.36 23.05 -27.72
N LEU A 8 -10.85 23.89 -28.60
CA LEU A 8 -9.96 25.01 -28.30
C LEU A 8 -10.82 26.20 -27.84
N ILE A 9 -10.61 26.73 -26.64
CA ILE A 9 -11.14 28.04 -26.25
C ILE A 9 -10.00 28.89 -25.71
N LEU A 10 -9.55 29.74 -26.64
CA LEU A 10 -8.71 30.91 -26.43
C LEU A 10 -9.60 32.09 -26.06
N ARG A 11 -9.36 32.80 -24.95
CA ARG A 11 -9.86 34.18 -24.80
C ARG A 11 -8.87 35.00 -23.99
N ASN A 12 -8.09 35.75 -24.77
CA ASN A 12 -7.43 36.97 -24.34
C ASN A 12 -8.47 38.04 -24.01
N VAL A 13 -8.28 38.77 -22.93
CA VAL A 13 -8.75 40.15 -22.82
C VAL A 13 -7.66 40.96 -22.15
N ALA A 14 -7.03 41.77 -22.96
CA ALA A 14 -6.23 42.93 -22.56
C ALA A 14 -7.17 44.08 -22.27
N LEU A 15 -6.97 44.84 -21.20
CA LEU A 15 -7.47 46.23 -21.12
C LEU A 15 -6.46 47.11 -20.39
N LEU A 16 -5.94 48.06 -21.11
CA LEU A 16 -5.21 49.26 -20.67
C LEU A 16 -6.13 50.17 -19.86
N GLY A 17 -5.57 50.87 -18.90
CA GLY A 17 -6.23 52.04 -18.27
C GLY A 17 -5.35 52.67 -17.22
N ALA A 18 -4.51 53.61 -17.61
CA ALA A 18 -4.51 55.03 -17.32
C ALA A 18 -4.04 55.46 -15.93
N LEU A 19 -2.91 55.98 -15.90
CA LEU A 19 -2.24 57.15 -15.27
C LEU A 19 -3.18 58.11 -14.51
N CYS A 20 -2.93 58.30 -13.21
CA CYS A 20 -3.21 59.55 -12.50
C CYS A 20 -2.30 59.65 -11.23
N LEU A 21 -1.33 60.56 -11.28
CA LEU A 21 -0.73 61.16 -10.06
C LEU A 21 -1.64 62.27 -9.55
N PRO A 22 -1.69 62.47 -8.23
CA PRO A 22 -1.24 63.73 -7.69
C PRO A 22 -0.34 63.55 -6.44
N MET A 23 0.68 64.43 -6.43
CA MET A 23 1.60 64.76 -5.38
C MET A 23 0.86 65.52 -4.26
N VAL A 24 0.91 65.05 -3.03
CA VAL A 24 0.66 65.85 -1.83
C VAL A 24 1.70 65.47 -0.78
N ALA A 25 2.52 66.47 -0.44
CA ALA A 25 3.41 66.42 0.74
C ALA A 25 2.59 66.62 2.03
N GLY A 26 2.83 65.77 3.01
CA GLY A 26 2.27 65.89 4.34
C GLY A 26 3.14 65.12 5.34
N LEU A 27 3.93 65.84 6.11
CA LEU A 27 4.62 65.34 7.33
C LEU A 27 3.59 64.93 8.37
N GLY A 28 3.79 63.77 8.96
CA GLY A 28 2.99 63.36 10.12
C GLY A 28 3.33 61.96 10.60
N SER A 29 4.17 61.86 11.61
CA SER A 29 4.24 60.89 12.72
C SER A 29 3.87 59.44 12.50
N ALA A 30 4.84 58.60 12.73
CA ALA A 30 4.82 57.32 13.48
C ALA A 30 3.44 56.74 13.78
N ASP A 31 3.13 55.71 13.03
CA ASP A 31 2.41 54.52 13.56
C ASP A 31 2.75 53.35 12.63
N GLU A 32 3.45 52.41 13.18
CA GLU A 32 3.83 51.16 12.53
C GLU A 32 2.65 50.22 12.61
N PRO A 33 1.92 49.93 11.51
CA PRO A 33 0.93 48.91 11.57
C PRO A 33 1.62 47.55 11.56
N ALA A 34 1.30 46.78 12.58
CA ALA A 34 1.59 45.37 12.76
C ALA A 34 1.58 44.61 11.41
N LYS A 35 2.64 43.88 11.15
CA LYS A 35 2.70 42.85 10.14
C LYS A 35 1.54 41.86 10.41
N GLU A 36 0.52 41.94 9.63
CA GLU A 36 -0.41 40.81 9.47
C GLU A 36 0.41 39.59 9.05
N ASP A 37 0.51 38.62 9.98
CA ASP A 37 0.93 37.27 9.71
C ASP A 37 0.02 36.68 8.62
N GLN A 38 0.45 36.80 7.38
CA GLN A 38 -0.12 35.98 6.31
C GLN A 38 0.21 34.53 6.67
N PRO A 39 -0.81 33.66 6.84
CA PRO A 39 -0.56 32.25 7.01
C PRO A 39 0.23 31.78 5.79
N ALA A 40 1.45 31.31 6.06
CA ALA A 40 2.32 30.71 5.05
C ALA A 40 1.49 29.66 4.33
N LYS A 41 1.26 29.87 3.04
CA LYS A 41 0.72 28.85 2.15
C LYS A 41 1.63 27.66 2.29
N GLU A 42 1.17 26.62 3.00
CA GLU A 42 1.82 25.31 2.99
C GLU A 42 1.94 24.88 1.52
N GLN A 43 3.13 25.02 1.00
CA GLN A 43 3.48 24.40 -0.27
C GLN A 43 3.28 22.89 -0.07
N PRO A 44 2.60 22.19 -0.98
CA PRO A 44 2.49 20.73 -0.92
C PRO A 44 3.92 20.18 -0.87
N ARG A 45 4.32 19.63 0.28
CA ARG A 45 5.62 18.96 0.41
C ARG A 45 5.61 17.83 -0.61
N GLU A 46 6.47 17.92 -1.62
CA GLU A 46 6.67 16.83 -2.57
C GLU A 46 7.01 15.58 -1.76
N LYS A 47 6.08 14.63 -1.78
CA LYS A 47 6.24 13.34 -1.08
C LYS A 47 7.38 12.60 -1.75
N LYS A 48 8.53 12.53 -1.07
CA LYS A 48 9.69 11.79 -1.58
C LYS A 48 9.36 10.30 -1.64
N PRO A 49 9.61 9.62 -2.75
CA PRO A 49 9.41 8.19 -2.82
C PRO A 49 10.42 7.46 -1.93
N ILE A 50 9.93 6.58 -1.08
CA ILE A 50 10.74 5.71 -0.23
C ILE A 50 10.64 4.30 -0.80
N THR A 51 11.78 3.63 -0.95
CA THR A 51 11.81 2.29 -1.54
C THR A 51 12.30 1.26 -0.52
N VAL A 52 11.47 0.29 -0.22
CA VAL A 52 11.84 -0.91 0.54
C VAL A 52 12.51 -1.89 -0.42
N PRO A 53 13.73 -2.35 -0.16
CA PRO A 53 14.44 -3.24 -1.08
C PRO A 53 13.81 -4.64 -1.15
N ALA A 54 14.00 -5.32 -2.27
CA ALA A 54 13.71 -6.74 -2.38
C ALA A 54 14.55 -7.53 -1.34
N GLY A 55 14.00 -8.65 -0.86
CA GLY A 55 14.62 -9.46 0.20
C GLY A 55 14.24 -9.03 1.61
N THR A 56 13.58 -7.88 1.80
CA THR A 56 13.09 -7.45 3.11
C THR A 56 12.05 -8.45 3.64
N SER A 57 12.28 -8.94 4.87
CA SER A 57 11.33 -9.82 5.56
C SER A 57 10.15 -9.04 6.12
N MET A 58 8.95 -9.60 5.96
CA MET A 58 7.70 -9.10 6.48
C MET A 58 7.06 -10.17 7.34
N MET A 59 6.90 -9.90 8.63
CA MET A 59 6.16 -10.78 9.54
C MET A 59 4.71 -10.31 9.61
N VAL A 60 3.78 -11.19 9.28
CA VAL A 60 2.35 -10.88 9.27
C VAL A 60 1.58 -11.84 10.15
N LYS A 61 0.51 -11.34 10.75
CA LYS A 61 -0.45 -12.09 11.54
C LYS A 61 -1.74 -12.27 10.76
N THR A 62 -2.16 -13.52 10.57
CA THR A 62 -3.39 -13.81 9.81
C THR A 62 -4.63 -13.23 10.48
N GLY A 63 -5.45 -12.53 9.72
CA GLY A 63 -6.74 -11.98 10.17
C GLY A 63 -7.92 -12.93 9.95
N SER A 64 -7.72 -13.97 9.14
CA SER A 64 -8.74 -14.98 8.85
C SER A 64 -8.10 -16.36 8.74
N GLU A 65 -8.88 -17.40 9.03
CA GLU A 65 -8.47 -18.78 8.82
C GLU A 65 -8.30 -19.08 7.31
N VAL A 66 -7.25 -19.80 6.96
CA VAL A 66 -6.97 -20.26 5.59
C VAL A 66 -6.66 -21.76 5.61
N SER A 67 -7.23 -22.50 4.66
CA SER A 67 -7.16 -23.96 4.64
C SER A 67 -6.78 -24.50 3.25
N SER A 68 -6.18 -25.68 3.22
CA SER A 68 -5.95 -26.42 1.99
C SER A 68 -7.24 -26.83 1.24
N LYS A 69 -8.41 -26.65 1.86
CA LYS A 69 -9.73 -26.81 1.22
C LYS A 69 -10.18 -25.57 0.46
N ASP A 70 -9.54 -24.43 0.70
CA ASP A 70 -9.86 -23.20 0.01
C ASP A 70 -9.38 -23.26 -1.44
N LYS A 71 -10.14 -22.63 -2.33
CA LYS A 71 -9.78 -22.60 -3.75
C LYS A 71 -8.56 -21.68 -3.99
N PRO A 72 -7.66 -22.02 -4.91
CA PRO A 72 -6.66 -21.07 -5.40
C PRO A 72 -7.33 -19.76 -5.83
N GLY A 73 -6.69 -18.63 -5.50
CA GLY A 73 -7.24 -17.28 -5.70
C GLY A 73 -8.10 -16.76 -4.55
N ARG A 74 -8.48 -17.59 -3.54
CA ARG A 74 -9.15 -17.07 -2.35
C ARG A 74 -8.27 -16.04 -1.65
N LYS A 75 -8.83 -14.86 -1.42
CA LYS A 75 -8.15 -13.78 -0.69
C LYS A 75 -8.29 -13.96 0.81
N PHE A 76 -7.25 -13.54 1.53
CA PHE A 76 -7.25 -13.47 2.99
C PHE A 76 -6.66 -12.13 3.44
N SER A 77 -7.02 -11.70 4.64
CA SER A 77 -6.47 -10.52 5.29
C SER A 77 -5.43 -10.92 6.33
N ALA A 78 -4.45 -10.06 6.52
CA ALA A 78 -3.44 -10.17 7.56
C ALA A 78 -3.04 -8.77 8.03
N THR A 79 -2.29 -8.66 9.10
CA THR A 79 -1.71 -7.42 9.61
C THR A 79 -0.22 -7.57 9.81
N LEU A 80 0.55 -6.52 9.56
CA LEU A 80 1.98 -6.51 9.91
C LEU A 80 2.14 -6.67 11.42
N GLU A 81 2.98 -7.61 11.86
CA GLU A 81 3.33 -7.77 13.27
C GLU A 81 4.44 -6.81 13.70
N ALA A 82 5.33 -6.45 12.79
CA ALA A 82 6.43 -5.53 13.01
C ALA A 82 6.44 -4.40 11.97
N ASN A 83 7.12 -3.29 12.29
CA ASN A 83 7.29 -2.20 11.35
C ASN A 83 8.06 -2.67 10.10
N LEU A 84 7.60 -2.23 8.93
CA LEU A 84 8.32 -2.41 7.67
C LEU A 84 9.24 -1.20 7.47
N LEU A 85 10.53 -1.46 7.36
CA LEU A 85 11.57 -0.44 7.29
C LEU A 85 12.21 -0.38 5.89
N ALA A 86 12.59 0.82 5.48
CA ALA A 86 13.50 1.06 4.37
C ALA A 86 14.76 1.75 4.92
N GLY A 87 15.80 0.99 5.21
CA GLY A 87 16.91 1.48 6.05
C GLY A 87 16.42 1.81 7.46
N ASP A 88 16.59 3.05 7.89
CA ASP A 88 16.15 3.53 9.21
C ASP A 88 14.74 4.15 9.19
N GLU A 89 14.11 4.23 8.02
CA GLU A 89 12.79 4.86 7.87
C GLU A 89 11.65 3.86 7.95
N VAL A 90 10.64 4.17 8.79
CA VAL A 90 9.42 3.35 8.90
C VAL A 90 8.51 3.65 7.71
N VAL A 91 8.31 2.68 6.84
CA VAL A 91 7.43 2.75 5.66
C VAL A 91 6.01 2.36 6.03
N ALA A 92 5.84 1.26 6.77
CA ALA A 92 4.57 0.84 7.30
C ALA A 92 4.73 0.40 8.76
N LYS A 93 3.80 0.81 9.61
CA LYS A 93 3.80 0.47 11.05
C LYS A 93 3.23 -0.93 11.28
N ALA A 94 3.60 -1.53 12.41
CA ALA A 94 2.91 -2.70 12.94
C ALA A 94 1.39 -2.42 12.99
N GLY A 95 0.57 -3.44 12.68
CA GLY A 95 -0.88 -3.30 12.56
C GLY A 95 -1.36 -2.85 11.17
N THR A 96 -0.47 -2.46 10.24
CA THR A 96 -0.84 -2.15 8.86
C THR A 96 -1.49 -3.35 8.19
N GLN A 97 -2.62 -3.13 7.52
CA GLN A 97 -3.34 -4.19 6.82
C GLN A 97 -2.61 -4.66 5.56
N VAL A 98 -2.53 -5.97 5.40
CA VAL A 98 -1.94 -6.66 4.29
C VAL A 98 -2.96 -7.66 3.74
N TYR A 99 -2.98 -7.83 2.43
CA TYR A 99 -3.84 -8.77 1.75
C TYR A 99 -3.01 -9.80 1.02
N GLY A 100 -3.49 -11.02 1.04
CA GLY A 100 -2.86 -12.12 0.34
C GLY A 100 -3.88 -13.02 -0.35
N GLN A 101 -3.37 -14.01 -1.05
CA GLN A 101 -4.20 -15.01 -1.70
C GLN A 101 -3.60 -16.40 -1.56
N VAL A 102 -4.48 -17.39 -1.64
CA VAL A 102 -4.10 -18.79 -1.79
C VAL A 102 -3.53 -18.99 -3.19
N VAL A 103 -2.24 -19.26 -3.30
CA VAL A 103 -1.57 -19.49 -4.58
C VAL A 103 -1.84 -20.91 -5.07
N LYS A 104 -1.71 -21.88 -4.15
CA LYS A 104 -1.96 -23.29 -4.40
C LYS A 104 -2.58 -23.91 -3.17
N SER A 105 -3.55 -24.74 -3.40
CA SER A 105 -4.17 -25.56 -2.35
C SER A 105 -4.63 -26.86 -2.96
N GLY A 106 -4.69 -27.89 -2.17
CA GLY A 106 -5.21 -29.16 -2.60
C GLY A 106 -4.85 -30.30 -1.67
N THR A 107 -5.56 -31.40 -1.90
CA THR A 107 -5.28 -32.67 -1.26
C THR A 107 -5.14 -33.70 -2.36
N VAL A 108 -3.97 -34.28 -2.48
CA VAL A 108 -3.67 -35.33 -3.47
C VAL A 108 -3.53 -36.64 -2.73
N GLY A 109 -4.41 -37.58 -3.05
CA GLY A 109 -4.30 -38.96 -2.60
C GLY A 109 -3.39 -39.75 -3.54
N ARG A 110 -2.37 -40.38 -3.04
CA ARG A 110 -1.55 -41.31 -3.79
C ARG A 110 -1.81 -42.74 -3.27
N GLY A 111 -2.67 -43.47 -4.00
CA GLY A 111 -3.09 -44.80 -3.59
C GLY A 111 -4.09 -44.81 -2.41
N ILE A 112 -4.33 -46.00 -1.86
CA ILE A 112 -5.35 -46.21 -0.82
C ILE A 112 -4.93 -45.71 0.58
N VAL A 113 -3.69 -45.28 0.78
CA VAL A 113 -3.12 -45.14 2.14
C VAL A 113 -2.58 -43.78 2.51
N VAL A 114 -2.16 -42.94 1.58
CA VAL A 114 -1.48 -41.67 1.92
C VAL A 114 -2.11 -40.48 1.18
N GLN A 115 -2.46 -39.45 1.95
CA GLN A 115 -2.90 -38.15 1.43
C GLN A 115 -1.87 -37.07 1.76
N HIS A 116 -1.56 -36.22 0.78
CA HIS A 116 -0.78 -35.01 0.95
C HIS A 116 -1.71 -33.82 0.77
N SER A 117 -1.67 -32.91 1.72
CA SER A 117 -2.38 -31.64 1.64
C SER A 117 -1.35 -30.52 1.57
N ASP A 118 -1.44 -29.73 0.53
CA ASP A 118 -0.56 -28.57 0.29
C ASP A 118 -1.35 -27.29 0.44
N LEU A 119 -0.76 -26.29 1.07
CA LEU A 119 -1.27 -24.93 1.14
C LEU A 119 -0.13 -23.96 0.88
N VAL A 120 -0.26 -23.16 -0.16
CA VAL A 120 0.73 -22.16 -0.55
C VAL A 120 0.05 -20.80 -0.57
N LEU A 121 0.60 -19.86 0.17
CA LEU A 121 0.09 -18.49 0.33
C LEU A 121 1.09 -17.49 -0.25
N GLY A 122 0.59 -16.35 -0.74
CA GLY A 122 1.37 -15.21 -1.15
C GLY A 122 0.67 -13.92 -0.77
N LEU A 123 1.43 -12.88 -0.45
CA LEU A 123 0.88 -11.54 -0.25
C LEU A 123 0.82 -10.82 -1.59
N THR A 124 -0.23 -10.01 -1.77
CA THR A 124 -0.52 -9.30 -3.03
C THR A 124 -0.54 -7.80 -2.86
N ASP A 125 -1.01 -7.30 -1.72
CA ASP A 125 -1.23 -5.87 -1.49
C ASP A 125 -0.97 -5.49 -0.03
N ILE A 126 -0.52 -4.25 0.17
CA ILE A 126 -0.38 -3.64 1.50
C ILE A 126 -1.07 -2.27 1.50
N ASN A 127 -1.83 -1.96 2.56
CA ASN A 127 -2.52 -0.70 2.71
C ASN A 127 -1.71 0.25 3.61
N ILE A 128 -0.97 1.17 3.00
CA ILE A 128 -0.16 2.15 3.72
C ILE A 128 -0.89 3.50 3.71
N GLU A 129 -1.26 3.99 4.88
CA GLU A 129 -1.95 5.28 5.05
C GLU A 129 -3.20 5.45 4.14
N GLY A 130 -3.96 4.36 3.96
CA GLY A 130 -5.16 4.36 3.12
C GLY A 130 -4.91 4.13 1.63
N THR A 131 -3.65 4.03 1.20
CA THR A 131 -3.29 3.75 -0.19
C THR A 131 -2.87 2.28 -0.34
N MET A 132 -3.46 1.60 -1.32
CA MET A 132 -3.11 0.22 -1.65
C MET A 132 -1.89 0.18 -2.56
N TYR A 133 -0.86 -0.52 -2.13
CA TYR A 133 0.35 -0.76 -2.90
C TYR A 133 0.44 -2.24 -3.25
N PRO A 134 0.57 -2.60 -4.53
CA PRO A 134 0.80 -3.99 -4.92
C PRO A 134 2.19 -4.42 -4.46
N ILE A 135 2.27 -5.62 -3.89
CA ILE A 135 3.53 -6.23 -3.45
C ILE A 135 3.68 -7.62 -4.05
N GLN A 136 4.92 -8.03 -4.23
CA GLN A 136 5.24 -9.40 -4.58
C GLN A 136 6.14 -9.99 -3.51
N THR A 137 5.74 -11.15 -3.00
CA THR A 137 6.47 -11.81 -1.93
C THR A 137 6.84 -13.24 -2.31
N SER A 138 7.79 -13.81 -1.56
CA SER A 138 7.98 -15.25 -1.54
C SER A 138 6.69 -15.95 -1.11
N SER A 139 6.50 -17.16 -1.58
CA SER A 139 5.37 -17.98 -1.12
C SER A 139 5.68 -18.59 0.26
N TYR A 140 4.70 -18.54 1.14
CA TYR A 140 4.68 -19.38 2.34
C TYR A 140 4.02 -20.71 1.99
N SER A 141 4.65 -21.83 2.33
CA SER A 141 4.07 -23.15 2.07
C SER A 141 4.01 -24.00 3.32
N GLU A 142 2.88 -24.62 3.52
CA GLU A 142 2.66 -25.59 4.57
C GLU A 142 2.08 -26.87 3.96
N ASN A 143 2.59 -28.00 4.40
CA ASN A 143 2.15 -29.30 3.94
C ASN A 143 1.88 -30.24 5.11
N SER A 144 0.95 -31.15 4.90
CA SER A 144 0.63 -32.21 5.85
C SER A 144 0.49 -33.53 5.13
N THR A 145 1.10 -34.55 5.71
CA THR A 145 0.97 -35.94 5.24
C THR A 145 0.16 -36.74 6.25
N GLY A 146 -0.87 -37.42 5.81
CA GLY A 146 -1.72 -38.24 6.69
C GLY A 146 -2.17 -39.55 6.06
N VAL A 147 -2.61 -40.48 6.85
CA VAL A 147 -3.24 -41.74 6.39
C VAL A 147 -4.72 -41.47 6.12
N ILE A 148 -5.31 -42.14 5.12
CA ILE A 148 -6.68 -41.90 4.61
C ILE A 148 -7.76 -41.90 5.70
N LEU A 149 -7.56 -42.63 6.77
CA LEU A 149 -8.50 -42.68 7.90
C LEU A 149 -8.54 -41.38 8.72
N GLN A 150 -7.52 -40.50 8.56
CA GLN A 150 -7.46 -39.16 9.14
C GLN A 150 -7.26 -38.16 8.03
N ARG A 151 -8.35 -37.66 7.45
CA ARG A 151 -8.32 -36.53 6.45
C ARG A 151 -7.78 -35.30 7.14
N ARG A 152 -6.47 -35.13 7.13
CA ARG A 152 -5.82 -33.93 7.66
C ARG A 152 -5.75 -32.88 6.57
N SER A 153 -6.58 -31.86 6.68
CA SER A 153 -6.40 -30.63 5.95
C SER A 153 -5.35 -29.80 6.67
N VAL A 154 -4.50 -29.10 5.92
CA VAL A 154 -3.69 -28.02 6.45
C VAL A 154 -4.63 -26.86 6.77
N VAL A 155 -4.56 -26.33 7.97
CA VAL A 155 -5.33 -25.17 8.41
C VAL A 155 -4.39 -24.21 9.12
N ILE A 156 -4.34 -22.99 8.63
CA ILE A 156 -3.66 -21.86 9.28
C ILE A 156 -4.73 -21.06 10.00
N PRO A 157 -4.78 -21.12 11.34
CA PRO A 157 -5.80 -20.41 12.09
C PRO A 157 -5.59 -18.90 12.07
N THR A 158 -6.63 -18.15 12.36
CA THR A 158 -6.54 -16.72 12.62
C THR A 158 -5.54 -16.43 13.73
N GLY A 159 -4.71 -15.43 13.57
CA GLY A 159 -3.68 -15.06 14.53
C GLY A 159 -2.34 -15.78 14.36
N SER A 160 -2.20 -16.64 13.35
CA SER A 160 -0.90 -17.27 13.02
C SER A 160 0.09 -16.25 12.51
N LEU A 161 1.35 -16.38 12.94
CA LEU A 161 2.46 -15.57 12.44
C LEU A 161 3.10 -16.25 11.24
N LEU A 162 3.19 -15.53 10.13
CA LEU A 162 3.77 -16.00 8.89
C LEU A 162 4.86 -15.01 8.44
N GLU A 163 5.98 -15.56 7.97
CA GLU A 163 7.06 -14.76 7.40
C GLU A 163 7.04 -14.82 5.88
N PHE A 164 7.09 -13.65 5.26
CA PHE A 164 7.25 -13.48 3.82
C PHE A 164 8.44 -12.59 3.53
N LYS A 165 9.03 -12.72 2.34
CA LYS A 165 10.10 -11.83 1.86
C LYS A 165 9.65 -11.15 0.58
N LEU A 166 9.88 -9.84 0.48
CA LEU A 166 9.65 -9.12 -0.77
C LEU A 166 10.53 -9.70 -1.87
N THR A 167 9.94 -10.05 -3.00
CA THR A 167 10.68 -10.49 -4.19
C THR A 167 10.99 -9.34 -5.15
N GLN A 168 10.24 -8.24 -5.01
CA GLN A 168 10.44 -7.00 -5.74
C GLN A 168 10.49 -5.80 -4.79
N PRO A 169 11.21 -4.72 -5.15
CA PRO A 169 11.23 -3.52 -4.32
C PRO A 169 9.85 -2.86 -4.28
N LEU A 170 9.46 -2.37 -3.10
CA LEU A 170 8.21 -1.65 -2.88
C LEU A 170 8.52 -0.15 -2.78
N THR A 171 8.00 0.64 -3.73
CA THR A 171 8.14 2.11 -3.69
C THR A 171 6.85 2.74 -3.20
N VAL A 172 6.95 3.51 -2.11
CA VAL A 172 5.84 4.21 -1.46
C VAL A 172 6.06 5.71 -1.58
N LYS A 173 5.03 6.46 -1.97
CA LYS A 173 5.03 7.94 -1.97
C LYS A 173 4.40 8.40 -0.66
N LYS A 174 5.22 8.94 0.22
CA LYS A 174 4.80 9.39 1.57
C LYS A 174 4.74 10.89 1.66
#